data_4eaa20c5cf7d1ef9c5c7a7c12fed488b
#
_entry.id   4eaa20c5cf7d1ef9c5c7a7c12fed488b
#
_cell.length_a   1.000
_cell.length_b   1.000
_cell.length_c   1.000
_cell.angle_alpha   90.00
_cell.angle_beta   90.00
_cell.angle_gamma   90.00
#
_symmetry.space_group_name_H-M   'P 1'
#
loop_
_entity.id
_entity.type
_entity.pdbx_description
1 polymer ?
#
loop_
_entity_poly.entity_id
_entity_poly.type
_entity_poly.pdbx_seq_one_letter_code
_entity_poly.pdbx_strand_id
1 'polypeptide(L)'
;MRPPPAPDIPNSGQRQVSVVIPARNEAASIASVIHAVQASAPSGLGLEIIVVDDGSSDDTAAVARAAGARTLELGPNTDGGNPARARNKGAAIANGDPVVFLDADCTPSAGWLPELLAAHDAGKQVVGGSLDLPPHLPASARCDYYCGWYHVHSARPSGRVPNHPPGNLSVRRQLFADSVGFTEQHPIAYAHEELAWQSELQRRGIEIFFQPSAIVYHRNRPGVSNLLRRNYRWGYSAIESKASTGAARMGWLYRHPGWLIAGSIPLAFASTAYILGCWLRVRAVEPALMFPVLLAARLAYSAGLVAGGIRWIRHGGAAPAMRPRWE
;
A
#
# COMPACT_ATOMS: atom_id res chain seq x y z
N MET A 1 -10.26 32.40 33.24
CA MET A 1 -9.71 31.23 32.52
C MET A 1 -8.66 31.75 31.57
N ARG A 2 -7.39 31.32 31.69
CA ARG A 2 -6.35 31.60 30.70
C ARG A 2 -6.63 30.74 29.49
N PRO A 3 -6.49 31.27 28.24
CA PRO A 3 -6.57 30.44 27.03
C PRO A 3 -5.44 29.39 27.05
N PRO A 4 -5.66 28.21 26.48
CA PRO A 4 -4.62 27.19 26.37
C PRO A 4 -3.42 27.76 25.58
N PRO A 5 -2.18 27.36 25.94
CA PRO A 5 -1.00 27.77 25.18
C PRO A 5 -1.14 27.39 23.72
N ALA A 6 -0.78 28.32 22.85
CA ALA A 6 -0.70 28.06 21.41
C ALA A 6 0.26 26.88 21.18
N PRO A 7 -0.04 25.98 20.20
CA PRO A 7 0.87 24.91 19.88
C PRO A 7 2.24 25.49 19.48
N ASP A 8 3.32 24.93 20.03
CA ASP A 8 4.69 25.29 19.70
C ASP A 8 4.86 25.24 18.18
N ILE A 9 5.10 26.39 17.56
CA ILE A 9 5.49 26.49 16.14
C ILE A 9 6.91 25.95 16.08
N PRO A 10 7.17 24.83 15.37
CA PRO A 10 8.53 24.31 15.26
C PRO A 10 9.47 25.34 14.65
N ASN A 11 10.65 25.42 15.22
CA ASN A 11 11.75 26.29 14.81
C ASN A 11 11.95 26.26 13.30
N SER A 12 11.88 27.39 12.61
CA SER A 12 11.74 27.58 11.15
C SER A 12 12.97 27.20 10.30
N GLY A 13 13.77 26.22 10.75
CA GLY A 13 14.96 25.73 10.04
C GLY A 13 15.11 24.20 10.04
N GLN A 14 14.32 23.47 10.79
CA GLN A 14 14.45 22.02 10.89
C GLN A 14 13.54 21.31 9.87
N ARG A 15 14.15 20.43 9.04
CA ARG A 15 13.40 19.57 8.13
C ARG A 15 12.39 18.73 8.92
N GLN A 16 11.15 18.74 8.53
CA GLN A 16 10.06 17.97 9.16
C GLN A 16 9.50 16.95 8.19
N VAL A 17 9.22 15.74 8.68
CA VAL A 17 8.63 14.63 7.94
C VAL A 17 7.41 14.12 8.70
N SER A 18 6.32 13.80 7.98
CA SER A 18 5.15 13.15 8.58
C SER A 18 5.03 11.71 8.08
N VAL A 19 4.91 10.76 9.01
CA VAL A 19 4.63 9.36 8.72
C VAL A 19 3.18 9.07 9.07
N VAL A 20 2.38 8.69 8.10
CA VAL A 20 0.95 8.37 8.23
C VAL A 20 0.76 6.86 8.24
N ILE A 21 0.19 6.33 9.32
CA ILE A 21 -0.03 4.90 9.55
C ILE A 21 -1.53 4.65 9.68
N PRO A 22 -2.22 4.12 8.65
CA PRO A 22 -3.58 3.63 8.80
C PRO A 22 -3.58 2.38 9.69
N ALA A 23 -4.41 2.34 10.71
CA ALA A 23 -4.47 1.21 11.64
C ALA A 23 -5.91 0.80 11.92
N ARG A 24 -6.14 -0.51 12.05
CA ARG A 24 -7.40 -1.08 12.51
C ARG A 24 -7.17 -2.41 13.19
N ASN A 25 -7.50 -2.51 14.48
CA ASN A 25 -7.29 -3.69 15.32
C ASN A 25 -5.81 -4.15 15.31
N GLU A 26 -4.90 -3.21 15.56
CA GLU A 26 -3.45 -3.42 15.56
C GLU A 26 -2.82 -3.11 16.94
N ALA A 27 -3.60 -3.17 18.03
CA ALA A 27 -3.10 -2.89 19.38
C ALA A 27 -1.85 -3.71 19.75
N ALA A 28 -1.77 -4.96 19.24
CA ALA A 28 -0.64 -5.85 19.50
C ALA A 28 0.67 -5.45 18.78
N SER A 29 0.60 -4.64 17.72
CA SER A 29 1.74 -4.34 16.83
C SER A 29 2.08 -2.86 16.73
N ILE A 30 1.11 -1.98 16.89
CA ILE A 30 1.27 -0.56 16.54
C ILE A 30 2.39 0.13 17.30
N ALA A 31 2.59 -0.18 18.59
CA ALA A 31 3.67 0.40 19.39
C ALA A 31 5.05 0.03 18.82
N SER A 32 5.26 -1.23 18.42
CA SER A 32 6.52 -1.67 17.85
C SER A 32 6.82 -1.01 16.50
N VAL A 33 5.80 -0.78 15.68
CA VAL A 33 5.92 -0.05 14.40
C VAL A 33 6.30 1.41 14.67
N ILE A 34 5.63 2.09 15.60
CA ILE A 34 5.94 3.48 15.97
C ILE A 34 7.40 3.60 16.46
N HIS A 35 7.84 2.72 17.35
CA HIS A 35 9.22 2.72 17.85
C HIS A 35 10.23 2.45 16.73
N ALA A 36 9.93 1.56 15.77
CA ALA A 36 10.79 1.32 14.63
C ALA A 36 10.88 2.55 13.70
N VAL A 37 9.79 3.28 13.50
CA VAL A 37 9.78 4.56 12.78
C VAL A 37 10.66 5.58 13.49
N GLN A 38 10.51 5.74 14.81
CA GLN A 38 11.32 6.65 15.63
C GLN A 38 12.81 6.29 15.54
N ALA A 39 13.14 5.00 15.64
CA ALA A 39 14.53 4.51 15.57
C ALA A 39 15.14 4.68 14.16
N SER A 40 14.36 4.78 13.10
CA SER A 40 14.84 5.01 11.73
C SER A 40 15.10 6.48 11.42
N ALA A 41 14.67 7.40 12.28
CA ALA A 41 14.81 8.84 12.05
C ALA A 41 16.25 9.30 12.33
N PRO A 42 16.89 10.03 11.41
CA PRO A 42 18.20 10.62 11.67
C PRO A 42 18.10 11.71 12.74
N SER A 43 19.20 11.88 13.49
CA SER A 43 19.31 12.93 14.50
C SER A 43 19.03 14.32 13.92
N GLY A 44 18.24 15.13 14.63
CA GLY A 44 17.91 16.48 14.21
C GLY A 44 16.78 16.56 13.17
N LEU A 45 16.13 15.46 12.80
CA LEU A 45 14.94 15.48 11.96
C LEU A 45 13.69 15.73 12.82
N GLY A 46 12.84 16.67 12.42
CA GLY A 46 11.49 16.80 12.97
C GLY A 46 10.63 15.64 12.45
N LEU A 47 10.22 14.74 13.33
CA LEU A 47 9.40 13.58 12.99
C LEU A 47 8.00 13.71 13.58
N GLU A 48 6.99 13.74 12.72
CA GLU A 48 5.57 13.63 13.10
C GLU A 48 5.07 12.24 12.73
N ILE A 49 4.54 11.47 13.68
CA ILE A 49 3.90 10.17 13.42
C ILE A 49 2.40 10.34 13.64
N ILE A 50 1.61 10.07 12.63
CA ILE A 50 0.15 10.18 12.63
C ILE A 50 -0.43 8.79 12.45
N VAL A 51 -1.00 8.23 13.51
CA VAL A 51 -1.78 6.98 13.43
C VAL A 51 -3.24 7.34 13.19
N VAL A 52 -3.81 6.85 12.11
CA VAL A 52 -5.22 7.03 11.79
C VAL A 52 -5.96 5.74 12.10
N ASP A 53 -6.72 5.76 13.19
CA ASP A 53 -7.55 4.63 13.62
C ASP A 53 -8.86 4.60 12.84
N ASP A 54 -9.01 3.61 11.99
CA ASP A 54 -10.18 3.42 11.13
C ASP A 54 -11.28 2.56 11.80
N GLY A 55 -11.64 2.94 13.03
CA GLY A 55 -12.70 2.31 13.81
C GLY A 55 -12.29 0.96 14.39
N SER A 56 -11.18 0.91 15.11
CA SER A 56 -10.77 -0.26 15.89
C SER A 56 -11.78 -0.61 16.98
N SER A 57 -11.88 -1.88 17.29
CA SER A 57 -12.63 -2.41 18.43
C SER A 57 -11.72 -2.80 19.61
N ASP A 58 -10.40 -2.68 19.43
CA ASP A 58 -9.36 -2.90 20.45
C ASP A 58 -8.71 -1.57 20.86
N ASP A 59 -7.68 -1.63 21.70
CA ASP A 59 -6.98 -0.46 22.25
C ASP A 59 -5.97 0.19 21.28
N THR A 60 -6.10 -0.01 19.96
CA THR A 60 -5.14 0.48 18.95
C THR A 60 -4.81 1.97 19.13
N ALA A 61 -5.83 2.85 19.25
CA ALA A 61 -5.63 4.29 19.38
C ALA A 61 -4.95 4.66 20.71
N ALA A 62 -5.31 4.00 21.81
CA ALA A 62 -4.71 4.24 23.12
C ALA A 62 -3.23 3.82 23.13
N VAL A 63 -2.91 2.65 22.59
CA VAL A 63 -1.53 2.15 22.48
C VAL A 63 -0.68 3.05 21.58
N ALA A 64 -1.23 3.54 20.45
CA ALA A 64 -0.52 4.44 19.56
C ALA A 64 -0.17 5.78 20.24
N ARG A 65 -1.12 6.36 21.00
CA ARG A 65 -0.88 7.58 21.78
C ARG A 65 0.21 7.37 22.84
N ALA A 66 0.13 6.27 23.57
CA ALA A 66 1.14 5.93 24.58
C ALA A 66 2.54 5.74 23.98
N ALA A 67 2.65 5.29 22.74
CA ALA A 67 3.91 5.17 21.99
C ALA A 67 4.40 6.51 21.39
N GLY A 68 3.69 7.62 21.60
CA GLY A 68 4.10 8.96 21.17
C GLY A 68 3.59 9.38 19.79
N ALA A 69 2.62 8.68 19.20
CA ALA A 69 2.00 9.11 17.96
C ALA A 69 0.83 10.09 18.20
N ARG A 70 0.66 11.03 17.27
CA ARG A 70 -0.59 11.77 17.12
C ARG A 70 -1.64 10.83 16.55
N THR A 71 -2.81 10.71 17.19
CA THR A 71 -3.87 9.81 16.70
C THR A 71 -5.06 10.58 16.18
N LEU A 72 -5.61 10.10 15.06
CA LEU A 72 -6.89 10.54 14.49
C LEU A 72 -7.84 9.33 14.46
N GLU A 73 -8.95 9.40 15.19
CA GLU A 73 -9.96 8.36 15.24
C GLU A 73 -11.11 8.70 14.26
N LEU A 74 -11.38 7.83 13.30
CA LEU A 74 -12.42 8.06 12.27
C LEU A 74 -13.81 7.58 12.67
N GLY A 75 -13.94 7.04 13.87
CA GLY A 75 -15.17 6.45 14.38
C GLY A 75 -15.52 5.08 13.77
N PRO A 76 -16.59 4.43 14.27
CA PRO A 76 -16.97 3.09 13.84
C PRO A 76 -17.23 3.04 12.34
N ASN A 77 -16.64 2.06 11.66
CA ASN A 77 -16.85 1.79 10.25
C ASN A 77 -17.49 0.39 10.10
N THR A 78 -18.75 0.36 9.67
CA THR A 78 -19.53 -0.87 9.50
C THR A 78 -19.04 -1.72 8.31
N ASP A 79 -18.28 -1.14 7.39
CA ASP A 79 -17.89 -1.77 6.12
C ASP A 79 -16.53 -2.47 6.18
N GLY A 80 -15.96 -2.66 7.37
CA GLY A 80 -14.73 -3.44 7.53
C GLY A 80 -13.42 -2.65 7.43
N GLY A 81 -13.47 -1.31 7.41
CA GLY A 81 -12.32 -0.39 7.32
C GLY A 81 -12.07 0.12 5.90
N ASN A 82 -11.41 1.30 5.84
CA ASN A 82 -11.06 1.94 4.57
C ASN A 82 -9.66 2.60 4.68
N PRO A 83 -8.58 1.87 4.37
CA PRO A 83 -7.22 2.38 4.50
C PRO A 83 -6.95 3.58 3.57
N ALA A 84 -7.62 3.69 2.43
CA ALA A 84 -7.53 4.84 1.56
C ALA A 84 -8.03 6.11 2.26
N ARG A 85 -9.22 6.04 2.89
CA ARG A 85 -9.78 7.13 3.70
C ARG A 85 -8.84 7.50 4.86
N ALA A 86 -8.31 6.50 5.55
CA ALA A 86 -7.39 6.73 6.65
C ALA A 86 -6.11 7.44 6.19
N ARG A 87 -5.50 7.01 5.07
CA ARG A 87 -4.32 7.67 4.49
C ARG A 87 -4.62 9.10 4.06
N ASN A 88 -5.73 9.34 3.36
CA ASN A 88 -6.14 10.68 2.91
C ASN A 88 -6.34 11.62 4.12
N LYS A 89 -7.06 11.16 5.15
CA LYS A 89 -7.29 11.96 6.36
C LYS A 89 -6.00 12.24 7.13
N GLY A 90 -5.11 11.25 7.24
CA GLY A 90 -3.79 11.44 7.84
C GLY A 90 -2.93 12.44 7.08
N ALA A 91 -2.87 12.33 5.75
CA ALA A 91 -2.14 13.27 4.90
C ALA A 91 -2.69 14.69 4.98
N ALA A 92 -4.00 14.87 5.12
CA ALA A 92 -4.64 16.19 5.23
C ALA A 92 -4.24 16.96 6.50
N ILE A 93 -3.85 16.26 7.57
CA ILE A 93 -3.42 16.88 8.83
C ILE A 93 -1.90 16.84 9.06
N ALA A 94 -1.15 16.29 8.09
CA ALA A 94 0.30 16.20 8.11
C ALA A 94 0.95 17.57 7.90
N ASN A 95 1.97 17.88 8.72
CA ASN A 95 2.71 19.15 8.64
C ASN A 95 4.07 19.01 7.93
N GLY A 96 4.64 17.79 7.95
CA GLY A 96 5.96 17.51 7.38
C GLY A 96 5.95 17.32 5.85
N ASP A 97 7.11 17.50 5.26
CA ASP A 97 7.40 17.23 3.84
C ASP A 97 8.72 16.44 3.71
N PRO A 98 8.69 15.23 3.15
CA PRO A 98 7.55 14.53 2.55
C PRO A 98 6.54 13.96 3.57
N VAL A 99 5.36 13.57 3.05
CA VAL A 99 4.44 12.65 3.72
C VAL A 99 4.80 11.23 3.34
N VAL A 100 4.95 10.37 4.33
CA VAL A 100 5.29 8.95 4.15
C VAL A 100 4.12 8.10 4.62
N PHE A 101 3.65 7.20 3.78
CA PHE A 101 2.63 6.20 4.11
C PHE A 101 3.30 4.89 4.48
N LEU A 102 2.94 4.34 5.62
CA LEU A 102 3.45 3.07 6.15
C LEU A 102 2.29 2.25 6.70
N ASP A 103 2.18 0.98 6.32
CA ASP A 103 1.15 0.12 6.87
C ASP A 103 1.47 -0.33 8.31
N ALA A 104 0.44 -0.53 9.14
CA ALA A 104 0.59 -0.89 10.56
C ALA A 104 1.15 -2.31 10.79
N ASP A 105 1.29 -3.11 9.74
CA ASP A 105 1.93 -4.43 9.74
C ASP A 105 3.32 -4.41 9.07
N CYS A 106 3.87 -3.21 8.83
CA CYS A 106 5.19 -2.97 8.27
C CYS A 106 6.16 -2.44 9.33
N THR A 107 7.31 -3.08 9.47
CA THR A 107 8.38 -2.66 10.40
C THR A 107 9.55 -2.08 9.61
N PRO A 108 9.86 -0.77 9.75
CA PRO A 108 10.99 -0.15 9.09
C PRO A 108 12.35 -0.71 9.54
N SER A 109 13.31 -0.80 8.61
CA SER A 109 14.73 -0.98 8.94
C SER A 109 15.35 0.33 9.44
N ALA A 110 16.50 0.27 10.11
CA ALA A 110 17.17 1.45 10.65
C ALA A 110 17.52 2.50 9.57
N GLY A 111 17.83 2.08 8.33
CA GLY A 111 18.14 2.97 7.21
C GLY A 111 16.93 3.46 6.41
N TRP A 112 15.73 3.05 6.74
CA TRP A 112 14.53 3.26 5.93
C TRP A 112 14.24 4.74 5.64
N LEU A 113 14.11 5.57 6.67
CA LEU A 113 13.73 6.97 6.48
C LEU A 113 14.84 7.79 5.82
N PRO A 114 16.12 7.68 6.19
CA PRO A 114 17.22 8.30 5.46
C PRO A 114 17.24 8.00 3.97
N GLU A 115 16.99 6.76 3.56
CA GLU A 115 16.99 6.35 2.16
C GLU A 115 15.82 6.98 1.36
N LEU A 116 14.63 7.08 1.94
CA LEU A 116 13.52 7.81 1.34
C LEU A 116 13.86 9.29 1.18
N LEU A 117 14.44 9.90 2.22
CA LEU A 117 14.80 11.32 2.21
C LEU A 117 15.89 11.62 1.20
N ALA A 118 16.91 10.77 1.07
CA ALA A 118 17.97 10.92 0.08
C ALA A 118 17.41 10.91 -1.37
N ALA A 119 16.42 10.07 -1.66
CA ALA A 119 15.77 10.08 -2.96
C ALA A 119 14.98 11.37 -3.21
N HIS A 120 14.30 11.91 -2.19
CA HIS A 120 13.64 13.21 -2.29
C HIS A 120 14.64 14.36 -2.47
N ASP A 121 15.80 14.30 -1.84
CA ASP A 121 16.88 15.28 -2.00
C ASP A 121 17.50 15.22 -3.40
N ALA A 122 17.50 14.04 -4.02
CA ALA A 122 17.85 13.86 -5.43
C ALA A 122 16.72 14.29 -6.40
N GLY A 123 15.71 15.02 -5.92
CA GLY A 123 14.63 15.61 -6.75
C GLY A 123 13.46 14.69 -7.05
N LYS A 124 13.39 13.47 -6.46
CA LYS A 124 12.25 12.58 -6.66
C LYS A 124 11.04 13.10 -5.87
N GLN A 125 9.88 13.19 -6.54
CA GLN A 125 8.66 13.72 -5.93
C GLN A 125 7.82 12.62 -5.26
N VAL A 126 7.85 11.39 -5.81
CA VAL A 126 7.18 10.20 -5.28
C VAL A 126 8.20 9.07 -5.21
N VAL A 127 8.37 8.48 -4.02
CA VAL A 127 9.36 7.44 -3.76
C VAL A 127 8.70 6.26 -3.07
N GLY A 128 8.80 5.08 -3.67
CA GLY A 128 8.40 3.82 -3.06
C GLY A 128 9.63 3.07 -2.55
N GLY A 129 9.58 2.58 -1.32
CA GLY A 129 10.61 1.71 -0.76
C GLY A 129 10.30 0.23 -0.94
N SER A 130 11.21 -0.66 -0.53
CA SER A 130 10.97 -2.10 -0.64
C SER A 130 10.10 -2.65 0.48
N LEU A 131 9.37 -3.70 0.14
CA LEU A 131 8.61 -4.53 1.06
C LEU A 131 9.29 -5.88 1.08
N ASP A 132 9.98 -6.19 2.18
CA ASP A 132 10.75 -7.41 2.34
C ASP A 132 10.10 -8.37 3.34
N LEU A 133 10.55 -9.61 3.29
CA LEU A 133 10.08 -10.66 4.15
C LEU A 133 10.77 -10.55 5.52
N PRO A 134 10.04 -10.45 6.63
CA PRO A 134 10.68 -10.54 7.94
C PRO A 134 11.19 -11.96 8.20
N PRO A 135 12.24 -12.13 9.02
CA PRO A 135 12.72 -13.45 9.41
C PRO A 135 11.61 -14.23 10.17
N HIS A 136 11.66 -15.55 10.09
CA HIS A 136 10.85 -16.46 10.90
C HIS A 136 9.33 -16.46 10.68
N LEU A 137 8.88 -16.15 9.45
CA LEU A 137 7.46 -16.30 9.11
C LEU A 137 7.09 -17.78 8.77
N PRO A 138 5.85 -18.20 9.09
CA PRO A 138 5.32 -19.48 8.62
C PRO A 138 5.32 -19.60 7.09
N ALA A 139 5.45 -20.82 6.55
CA ALA A 139 5.52 -21.06 5.11
C ALA A 139 4.33 -20.47 4.33
N SER A 140 3.11 -20.49 4.90
CA SER A 140 1.93 -19.89 4.26
C SER A 140 2.02 -18.36 4.15
N ALA A 141 2.59 -17.68 5.14
CA ALA A 141 2.82 -16.23 5.10
C ALA A 141 3.94 -15.87 4.12
N ARG A 142 5.01 -16.68 4.04
CA ARG A 142 6.07 -16.52 3.04
C ARG A 142 5.56 -16.74 1.62
N CYS A 143 4.69 -17.75 1.42
CA CYS A 143 4.06 -17.96 0.12
C CYS A 143 3.19 -16.77 -0.29
N ASP A 144 2.46 -16.17 0.65
CA ASP A 144 1.68 -14.96 0.41
C ASP A 144 2.55 -13.77 -0.01
N TYR A 145 3.71 -13.59 0.62
CA TYR A 145 4.72 -12.63 0.21
C TYR A 145 5.21 -12.90 -1.22
N TYR A 146 5.61 -14.12 -1.54
CA TYR A 146 6.10 -14.46 -2.88
C TYR A 146 5.06 -14.26 -3.98
N CYS A 147 3.78 -14.43 -3.68
CA CYS A 147 2.70 -14.14 -4.63
C CYS A 147 2.55 -12.64 -4.94
N GLY A 148 2.70 -11.78 -3.94
CA GLY A 148 2.32 -10.37 -4.01
C GLY A 148 3.47 -9.40 -4.25
N TRP A 149 4.64 -9.64 -3.65
CA TRP A 149 5.67 -8.63 -3.51
C TRP A 149 6.89 -8.78 -4.44
N TYR A 150 6.83 -9.69 -5.43
CA TYR A 150 7.90 -9.93 -6.40
C TYR A 150 8.35 -8.67 -7.18
N HIS A 151 7.58 -7.61 -7.14
CA HIS A 151 7.85 -6.38 -7.88
C HIS A 151 8.39 -5.23 -7.01
N VAL A 152 8.45 -5.39 -5.69
CA VAL A 152 8.88 -4.34 -4.74
C VAL A 152 9.85 -4.82 -3.65
N HIS A 153 10.55 -5.93 -3.85
CA HIS A 153 11.55 -6.42 -2.90
C HIS A 153 12.91 -5.74 -3.11
N SER A 154 13.76 -5.69 -2.06
CA SER A 154 15.02 -4.95 -2.03
C SER A 154 16.08 -5.41 -3.02
N ALA A 155 16.04 -6.67 -3.48
CA ALA A 155 16.99 -7.17 -4.50
C ALA A 155 16.69 -6.64 -5.92
N ARG A 156 15.66 -5.83 -6.13
CA ARG A 156 15.39 -5.19 -7.41
C ARG A 156 16.23 -3.92 -7.58
N PRO A 157 16.59 -3.56 -8.83
CA PRO A 157 17.28 -2.31 -9.09
C PRO A 157 16.37 -1.10 -8.78
N SER A 158 16.97 0.00 -8.36
CA SER A 158 16.31 1.30 -8.25
C SER A 158 15.87 1.82 -9.63
N GLY A 159 14.88 2.68 -9.66
CA GLY A 159 14.45 3.30 -10.90
C GLY A 159 12.95 3.58 -10.97
N ARG A 160 12.50 4.00 -12.15
CA ARG A 160 11.08 4.28 -12.41
C ARG A 160 10.26 2.98 -12.38
N VAL A 161 9.11 3.05 -11.71
CA VAL A 161 8.11 1.97 -11.68
C VAL A 161 6.74 2.48 -12.13
N PRO A 162 5.89 1.60 -12.69
CA PRO A 162 4.55 2.02 -13.15
C PRO A 162 3.58 2.31 -12.01
N ASN A 163 3.74 1.66 -10.88
CA ASN A 163 2.97 1.85 -9.65
C ASN A 163 3.72 1.28 -8.46
N HIS A 164 3.32 1.70 -7.26
CA HIS A 164 3.90 1.22 -6.02
C HIS A 164 2.80 1.11 -4.94
N PRO A 165 2.77 0.01 -4.15
CA PRO A 165 1.79 -0.14 -3.09
C PRO A 165 2.00 0.91 -1.98
N PRO A 166 0.92 1.36 -1.31
CA PRO A 166 1.02 2.46 -0.35
C PRO A 166 1.67 2.10 0.99
N GLY A 167 1.91 0.82 1.27
CA GLY A 167 2.48 0.36 2.54
C GLY A 167 3.94 0.79 2.81
N ASN A 168 4.64 1.33 1.80
CA ASN A 168 5.97 1.95 1.92
C ASN A 168 6.14 2.99 0.80
N LEU A 169 5.43 4.10 0.90
CA LEU A 169 5.36 5.11 -0.16
C LEU A 169 5.48 6.50 0.43
N SER A 170 6.33 7.35 -0.16
CA SER A 170 6.46 8.74 0.24
C SER A 170 6.21 9.69 -0.93
N VAL A 171 5.70 10.88 -0.63
CA VAL A 171 5.34 11.89 -1.63
C VAL A 171 5.55 13.29 -1.07
N ARG A 172 5.94 14.23 -1.89
CA ARG A 172 5.96 15.65 -1.52
C ARG A 172 4.56 16.08 -1.08
N ARG A 173 4.46 16.69 0.10
CA ARG A 173 3.17 17.02 0.73
C ARG A 173 2.26 17.84 -0.17
N GLN A 174 2.80 18.90 -0.80
CA GLN A 174 2.02 19.75 -1.69
C GLN A 174 1.52 18.98 -2.93
N LEU A 175 2.37 18.12 -3.51
CA LEU A 175 1.97 17.29 -4.64
C LEU A 175 0.80 16.37 -4.29
N PHE A 176 0.79 15.78 -3.08
CA PHE A 176 -0.33 14.95 -2.63
C PHE A 176 -1.59 15.78 -2.42
N ALA A 177 -1.46 16.94 -1.77
CA ALA A 177 -2.59 17.85 -1.50
C ALA A 177 -3.24 18.37 -2.80
N ASP A 178 -2.46 18.60 -3.87
CA ASP A 178 -2.93 19.04 -5.18
C ASP A 178 -3.39 17.90 -6.10
N SER A 179 -3.58 16.69 -5.57
CA SER A 179 -3.96 15.51 -6.31
C SER A 179 -5.29 14.92 -5.82
N VAL A 180 -5.81 13.91 -6.54
CA VAL A 180 -7.05 13.21 -6.17
C VAL A 180 -6.90 12.32 -4.93
N GLY A 181 -5.67 12.05 -4.48
CA GLY A 181 -5.39 11.13 -3.38
C GLY A 181 -5.78 9.68 -3.66
N PHE A 182 -5.83 8.86 -2.61
CA PHE A 182 -6.25 7.47 -2.69
C PHE A 182 -7.76 7.35 -2.92
N THR A 183 -8.16 6.38 -3.74
CA THR A 183 -9.58 6.12 -4.03
C THR A 183 -10.27 5.50 -2.82
N GLU A 184 -11.17 6.26 -2.18
CA GLU A 184 -11.90 5.80 -0.98
C GLU A 184 -13.07 4.88 -1.30
N GLN A 185 -13.63 5.02 -2.49
CA GLN A 185 -14.78 4.23 -2.95
C GLN A 185 -14.27 3.15 -3.90
N HIS A 186 -14.07 1.96 -3.38
CA HIS A 186 -13.62 0.80 -4.14
C HIS A 186 -14.54 -0.39 -3.83
N PRO A 187 -14.86 -1.25 -4.83
CA PRO A 187 -15.75 -2.41 -4.63
C PRO A 187 -15.19 -3.40 -3.60
N ILE A 188 -13.89 -3.38 -3.39
CA ILE A 188 -13.22 -4.12 -2.31
C ILE A 188 -12.22 -3.19 -1.65
N ALA A 189 -12.39 -2.91 -0.37
CA ALA A 189 -11.37 -2.25 0.44
C ALA A 189 -10.05 -3.05 0.42
N TYR A 190 -8.94 -2.36 0.54
CA TYR A 190 -7.58 -2.93 0.56
C TYR A 190 -7.08 -3.49 -0.80
N ALA A 191 -7.55 -2.96 -1.92
CA ALA A 191 -7.04 -3.40 -3.22
C ALA A 191 -7.07 -2.28 -4.28
N HIS A 192 -5.89 -1.91 -4.76
CA HIS A 192 -5.70 -0.99 -5.90
C HIS A 192 -6.19 0.45 -5.69
N GLU A 193 -6.32 0.91 -4.45
CA GLU A 193 -6.76 2.26 -4.10
C GLU A 193 -5.80 3.35 -4.58
N GLU A 194 -4.53 3.01 -4.79
CA GLU A 194 -3.48 3.90 -5.24
C GLU A 194 -3.46 4.13 -6.76
N LEU A 195 -4.06 3.23 -7.55
CA LEU A 195 -3.85 3.21 -9.01
C LEU A 195 -4.39 4.46 -9.72
N ALA A 196 -5.56 4.97 -9.32
CA ALA A 196 -6.14 6.15 -9.95
C ALA A 196 -5.26 7.38 -9.73
N TRP A 197 -4.83 7.59 -8.49
CA TRP A 197 -3.93 8.67 -8.10
C TRP A 197 -2.59 8.57 -8.82
N GLN A 198 -1.94 7.41 -8.78
CA GLN A 198 -0.63 7.23 -9.42
C GLN A 198 -0.71 7.35 -10.95
N SER A 199 -1.83 6.94 -11.57
CA SER A 199 -2.06 7.15 -13.00
C SER A 199 -2.25 8.62 -13.35
N GLU A 200 -2.90 9.39 -12.48
CA GLU A 200 -3.00 10.84 -12.65
C GLU A 200 -1.63 11.50 -12.60
N LEU A 201 -0.80 11.16 -11.60
CA LEU A 201 0.55 11.67 -11.48
C LEU A 201 1.38 11.40 -12.74
N GLN A 202 1.31 10.16 -13.26
CA GLN A 202 2.02 9.81 -14.50
C GLN A 202 1.54 10.58 -15.72
N ARG A 203 0.23 10.86 -15.84
CA ARG A 203 -0.30 11.73 -16.91
C ARG A 203 0.21 13.17 -16.80
N ARG A 204 0.52 13.63 -15.59
CA ARG A 204 1.18 14.91 -15.31
C ARG A 204 2.70 14.88 -15.52
N GLY A 205 3.27 13.75 -15.98
CA GLY A 205 4.72 13.58 -16.16
C GLY A 205 5.49 13.29 -14.88
N ILE A 206 4.82 13.03 -13.76
CA ILE A 206 5.45 12.76 -12.47
C ILE A 206 5.77 11.28 -12.39
N GLU A 207 7.04 10.96 -12.11
CA GLU A 207 7.53 9.59 -12.00
C GLU A 207 7.39 9.06 -10.58
N ILE A 208 7.06 7.77 -10.46
CA ILE A 208 7.17 7.01 -9.23
C ILE A 208 8.55 6.35 -9.24
N PHE A 209 9.39 6.69 -8.29
CA PHE A 209 10.74 6.18 -8.17
C PHE A 209 10.80 5.07 -7.11
N PHE A 210 11.41 3.94 -7.43
CA PHE A 210 11.63 2.83 -6.51
C PHE A 210 13.02 2.94 -5.89
N GLN A 211 13.08 3.03 -4.56
CA GLN A 211 14.29 3.06 -3.75
C GLN A 211 14.42 1.75 -2.96
N PRO A 212 15.16 0.76 -3.46
CA PRO A 212 15.21 -0.58 -2.86
C PRO A 212 15.83 -0.62 -1.46
N SER A 213 16.73 0.31 -1.13
CA SER A 213 17.37 0.39 0.18
C SER A 213 16.46 0.97 1.28
N ALA A 214 15.35 1.59 0.93
CA ALA A 214 14.33 2.01 1.90
C ALA A 214 13.46 0.81 2.30
N ILE A 215 13.99 -0.04 3.18
CA ILE A 215 13.41 -1.37 3.48
C ILE A 215 12.39 -1.29 4.61
N VAL A 216 11.20 -1.86 4.40
CA VAL A 216 10.28 -2.27 5.46
C VAL A 216 10.03 -3.77 5.40
N TYR A 217 9.84 -4.40 6.56
CA TYR A 217 9.49 -5.82 6.67
C TYR A 217 7.99 -5.95 6.84
N HIS A 218 7.32 -6.50 5.82
CA HIS A 218 5.87 -6.65 5.82
C HIS A 218 5.46 -7.99 6.43
N ARG A 219 4.68 -7.96 7.51
CA ARG A 219 4.18 -9.14 8.22
C ARG A 219 2.95 -9.71 7.52
N ASN A 220 3.16 -10.56 6.54
CA ASN A 220 2.08 -11.27 5.86
C ASN A 220 1.28 -12.16 6.81
N ARG A 221 -0.04 -12.15 6.69
CA ARG A 221 -0.93 -12.97 7.51
C ARG A 221 -0.78 -14.45 7.17
N PRO A 222 -0.62 -15.35 8.16
CA PRO A 222 -0.53 -16.78 7.90
C PRO A 222 -1.87 -17.37 7.48
N GLY A 223 -1.83 -18.57 6.89
CA GLY A 223 -2.99 -19.36 6.52
C GLY A 223 -3.29 -19.35 5.01
N VAL A 224 -3.43 -20.56 4.44
CA VAL A 224 -3.71 -20.74 3.00
C VAL A 224 -5.06 -20.11 2.63
N SER A 225 -6.06 -20.20 3.49
CA SER A 225 -7.37 -19.56 3.26
C SER A 225 -7.28 -18.04 3.12
N ASN A 226 -6.43 -17.38 3.93
CA ASN A 226 -6.18 -15.96 3.83
C ASN A 226 -5.49 -15.61 2.52
N LEU A 227 -4.47 -16.38 2.12
CA LEU A 227 -3.78 -16.25 0.84
C LEU A 227 -4.75 -16.35 -0.35
N LEU A 228 -5.59 -17.40 -0.40
CA LEU A 228 -6.54 -17.59 -1.50
C LEU A 228 -7.59 -16.49 -1.53
N ARG A 229 -8.16 -16.11 -0.38
CA ARG A 229 -9.16 -15.04 -0.27
C ARG A 229 -8.58 -13.70 -0.72
N ARG A 230 -7.34 -13.38 -0.33
CA ARG A 230 -6.67 -12.15 -0.76
C ARG A 230 -6.43 -12.12 -2.27
N ASN A 231 -5.91 -13.20 -2.84
CA ASN A 231 -5.69 -13.29 -4.28
C ASN A 231 -7.01 -13.18 -5.05
N TYR A 232 -8.09 -13.85 -4.60
CA TYR A 232 -9.42 -13.70 -5.19
C TYR A 232 -9.89 -12.24 -5.17
N ARG A 233 -9.78 -11.54 -4.04
CA ARG A 233 -10.17 -10.12 -3.91
C ARG A 233 -9.37 -9.23 -4.85
N TRP A 234 -8.07 -9.44 -4.97
CA TRP A 234 -7.23 -8.70 -5.90
C TRP A 234 -7.63 -8.95 -7.36
N GLY A 235 -7.94 -10.18 -7.74
CA GLY A 235 -8.47 -10.50 -9.05
C GLY A 235 -9.81 -9.81 -9.32
N TYR A 236 -10.73 -9.86 -8.37
CA TYR A 236 -12.06 -9.26 -8.48
C TYR A 236 -12.01 -7.74 -8.70
N SER A 237 -11.17 -7.03 -7.94
CA SER A 237 -11.02 -5.58 -8.05
C SER A 237 -10.21 -5.14 -9.27
N ALA A 238 -9.34 -6.00 -9.81
CA ALA A 238 -8.42 -5.64 -10.88
C ALA A 238 -9.10 -5.16 -12.16
N ILE A 239 -10.27 -5.72 -12.50
CA ILE A 239 -11.00 -5.33 -13.72
C ILE A 239 -11.41 -3.86 -13.63
N GLU A 240 -12.16 -3.49 -12.61
CA GLU A 240 -12.65 -2.13 -12.42
C GLU A 240 -11.51 -1.12 -12.27
N SER A 241 -10.53 -1.40 -11.41
CA SER A 241 -9.42 -0.50 -11.15
C SER A 241 -8.55 -0.25 -12.39
N LYS A 242 -8.27 -1.28 -13.18
CA LYS A 242 -7.38 -1.17 -14.34
C LYS A 242 -8.11 -0.71 -15.59
N ALA A 243 -9.40 -1.02 -15.74
CA ALA A 243 -10.21 -0.54 -16.84
C ALA A 243 -10.49 0.97 -16.71
N SER A 244 -10.83 1.45 -15.52
CA SER A 244 -11.18 2.85 -15.25
C SER A 244 -9.97 3.78 -15.25
N THR A 245 -8.82 3.32 -14.77
CA THR A 245 -7.63 4.18 -14.63
C THR A 245 -6.72 4.20 -15.85
N GLY A 246 -6.82 3.19 -16.73
CA GLY A 246 -5.85 3.02 -17.83
C GLY A 246 -4.43 2.68 -17.39
N ALA A 247 -4.22 2.43 -16.09
CA ALA A 247 -2.92 2.24 -15.45
C ALA A 247 -2.19 0.96 -15.88
N ALA A 248 -2.88 0.02 -16.49
CA ALA A 248 -2.31 -1.27 -16.84
C ALA A 248 -1.67 -1.23 -18.24
N ARG A 249 -0.47 -1.85 -18.37
CA ARG A 249 0.26 -2.05 -19.63
C ARG A 249 -0.58 -2.81 -20.66
N MET A 250 -1.70 -3.19 -20.60
CA MET A 250 -2.65 -3.77 -21.54
C MET A 250 -4.09 -3.42 -21.11
N GLY A 251 -4.30 -2.14 -20.76
CA GLY A 251 -5.56 -1.65 -20.22
C GLY A 251 -6.79 -1.97 -21.06
N TRP A 252 -6.60 -2.14 -22.39
CA TRP A 252 -7.67 -2.55 -23.29
C TRP A 252 -8.28 -3.93 -22.94
N LEU A 253 -7.46 -4.88 -22.46
CA LEU A 253 -7.95 -6.21 -22.01
C LEU A 253 -8.91 -6.10 -20.82
N TYR A 254 -8.66 -5.16 -19.91
CA TYR A 254 -9.52 -4.95 -18.74
C TYR A 254 -10.83 -4.25 -19.13
N ARG A 255 -10.82 -3.43 -20.18
CA ARG A 255 -12.07 -2.86 -20.74
C ARG A 255 -12.90 -3.88 -21.55
N HIS A 256 -12.24 -4.96 -22.01
CA HIS A 256 -12.88 -6.07 -22.74
C HIS A 256 -12.66 -7.39 -22.00
N PRO A 257 -13.20 -7.58 -20.78
CA PRO A 257 -12.84 -8.67 -19.89
C PRO A 257 -13.21 -10.06 -20.40
N GLY A 258 -13.98 -10.18 -21.48
CA GLY A 258 -14.27 -11.46 -22.11
C GLY A 258 -13.02 -12.27 -22.44
N TRP A 259 -11.96 -11.63 -22.92
CA TRP A 259 -10.68 -12.28 -23.20
C TRP A 259 -9.98 -12.75 -21.91
N LEU A 260 -10.05 -11.98 -20.84
CA LEU A 260 -9.49 -12.36 -19.54
C LEU A 260 -10.28 -13.51 -18.91
N ILE A 261 -11.60 -13.54 -19.10
CA ILE A 261 -12.47 -14.63 -18.64
C ILE A 261 -12.12 -15.91 -19.39
N ALA A 262 -12.09 -15.88 -20.74
CA ALA A 262 -11.77 -17.04 -21.57
C ALA A 262 -10.35 -17.56 -21.33
N GLY A 263 -9.37 -16.66 -21.14
CA GLY A 263 -7.97 -16.98 -20.87
C GLY A 263 -7.61 -17.16 -19.39
N SER A 264 -8.56 -17.21 -18.46
CA SER A 264 -8.32 -17.15 -17.02
C SER A 264 -7.41 -18.27 -16.49
N ILE A 265 -7.56 -19.50 -16.96
CA ILE A 265 -6.73 -20.65 -16.57
C ILE A 265 -5.31 -20.55 -17.16
N PRO A 266 -5.11 -20.40 -18.49
CA PRO A 266 -3.78 -20.15 -19.02
C PRO A 266 -3.06 -18.97 -18.38
N LEU A 267 -3.79 -17.89 -18.06
CA LEU A 267 -3.25 -16.72 -17.37
C LEU A 267 -2.74 -17.05 -15.96
N ALA A 268 -3.41 -17.95 -15.23
CA ALA A 268 -2.94 -18.39 -13.91
C ALA A 268 -1.57 -19.08 -14.02
N PHE A 269 -1.40 -20.00 -14.97
CA PHE A 269 -0.11 -20.67 -15.22
C PHE A 269 0.96 -19.69 -15.69
N ALA A 270 0.66 -18.85 -16.67
CA ALA A 270 1.60 -17.86 -17.19
C ALA A 270 2.05 -16.87 -16.11
N SER A 271 1.11 -16.40 -15.26
CA SER A 271 1.45 -15.49 -14.16
C SER A 271 2.26 -16.17 -13.05
N THR A 272 2.00 -17.47 -12.78
CA THR A 272 2.82 -18.25 -11.84
C THR A 272 4.24 -18.39 -12.36
N ALA A 273 4.41 -18.77 -13.63
CA ALA A 273 5.73 -18.89 -14.26
C ALA A 273 6.47 -17.54 -14.26
N TYR A 274 5.77 -16.44 -14.54
CA TYR A 274 6.33 -15.09 -14.49
C TYR A 274 6.83 -14.72 -13.08
N ILE A 275 6.02 -14.97 -12.05
CA ILE A 275 6.39 -14.71 -10.64
C ILE A 275 7.62 -15.52 -10.25
N LEU A 276 7.64 -16.82 -10.57
CA LEU A 276 8.80 -17.67 -10.32
C LEU A 276 10.04 -17.16 -11.06
N GLY A 277 9.90 -16.77 -12.31
CA GLY A 277 11.00 -16.17 -13.09
C GLY A 277 11.54 -14.88 -12.47
N CYS A 278 10.68 -14.05 -11.87
CA CYS A 278 11.10 -12.85 -11.13
C CYS A 278 11.97 -13.21 -9.90
N TRP A 279 11.55 -14.19 -9.11
CA TRP A 279 12.29 -14.63 -7.93
C TRP A 279 13.60 -15.35 -8.27
N LEU A 280 13.60 -16.19 -9.31
CA LEU A 280 14.81 -16.89 -9.76
C LEU A 280 15.89 -15.92 -10.27
N ARG A 281 15.51 -14.81 -10.89
CA ARG A 281 16.47 -13.76 -11.32
C ARG A 281 17.24 -13.15 -10.15
N VAL A 282 16.67 -13.12 -8.97
CA VAL A 282 17.33 -12.68 -7.73
C VAL A 282 17.82 -13.85 -6.86
N ARG A 283 17.92 -15.04 -7.46
CA ARG A 283 18.41 -16.28 -6.83
C ARG A 283 17.57 -16.75 -5.62
N ALA A 284 16.32 -16.32 -5.51
CA ALA A 284 15.39 -16.84 -4.52
C ALA A 284 14.76 -18.14 -5.06
N VAL A 285 15.20 -19.29 -4.56
CA VAL A 285 14.75 -20.61 -5.01
C VAL A 285 13.53 -21.13 -4.23
N GLU A 286 13.31 -20.64 -3.02
CA GLU A 286 12.21 -21.09 -2.15
C GLU A 286 10.82 -20.99 -2.82
N PRO A 287 10.48 -19.93 -3.59
CA PRO A 287 9.21 -19.88 -4.29
C PRO A 287 8.95 -21.05 -5.23
N ALA A 288 10.00 -21.64 -5.82
CA ALA A 288 9.85 -22.81 -6.68
C ALA A 288 9.39 -24.04 -5.90
N LEU A 289 9.82 -24.21 -4.66
CA LEU A 289 9.35 -25.27 -3.76
C LEU A 289 7.89 -25.08 -3.34
N MET A 290 7.38 -23.86 -3.43
CA MET A 290 5.98 -23.50 -3.11
C MET A 290 5.07 -23.47 -4.34
N PHE A 291 5.53 -23.97 -5.50
CA PHE A 291 4.80 -23.90 -6.78
C PHE A 291 3.33 -24.30 -6.66
N PRO A 292 2.93 -25.41 -6.02
CA PRO A 292 1.52 -25.79 -5.98
C PRO A 292 0.63 -24.76 -5.28
N VAL A 293 1.14 -24.13 -4.20
CA VAL A 293 0.41 -23.13 -3.43
C VAL A 293 0.38 -21.79 -4.19
N LEU A 294 1.48 -21.42 -4.84
CA LEU A 294 1.53 -20.25 -5.72
C LEU A 294 0.53 -20.38 -6.87
N LEU A 295 0.47 -21.53 -7.53
CA LEU A 295 -0.49 -21.80 -8.59
C LEU A 295 -1.94 -21.72 -8.08
N ALA A 296 -2.23 -22.34 -6.91
CA ALA A 296 -3.55 -22.24 -6.29
C ALA A 296 -3.95 -20.78 -6.00
N ALA A 297 -3.02 -19.95 -5.52
CA ALA A 297 -3.24 -18.52 -5.32
C ALA A 297 -3.52 -17.79 -6.64
N ARG A 298 -2.81 -18.13 -7.72
CA ARG A 298 -3.05 -17.53 -9.05
C ARG A 298 -4.36 -18.01 -9.69
N LEU A 299 -4.77 -19.24 -9.45
CA LEU A 299 -6.11 -19.74 -9.83
C LEU A 299 -7.20 -18.99 -9.05
N ALA A 300 -7.03 -18.75 -7.75
CA ALA A 300 -7.94 -17.91 -6.96
C ALA A 300 -8.01 -16.47 -7.50
N TYR A 301 -6.88 -15.88 -7.88
CA TYR A 301 -6.84 -14.57 -8.56
C TYR A 301 -7.63 -14.59 -9.88
N SER A 302 -7.45 -15.62 -10.70
CA SER A 302 -8.16 -15.78 -11.96
C SER A 302 -9.67 -15.98 -11.76
N ALA A 303 -10.09 -16.72 -10.73
CA ALA A 303 -11.50 -16.82 -10.35
C ALA A 303 -12.07 -15.45 -9.96
N GLY A 304 -11.30 -14.64 -9.23
CA GLY A 304 -11.64 -13.24 -8.94
C GLY A 304 -11.79 -12.40 -10.21
N LEU A 305 -10.84 -12.51 -11.16
CA LEU A 305 -10.94 -11.83 -12.46
C LEU A 305 -12.22 -12.19 -13.21
N VAL A 306 -12.59 -13.47 -13.25
CA VAL A 306 -13.84 -13.94 -13.88
C VAL A 306 -15.04 -13.28 -13.21
N ALA A 307 -15.14 -13.34 -11.88
CA ALA A 307 -16.27 -12.77 -11.14
C ALA A 307 -16.35 -11.23 -11.31
N GLY A 308 -15.21 -10.54 -11.22
CA GLY A 308 -15.12 -9.09 -11.45
C GLY A 308 -15.46 -8.71 -12.90
N GLY A 309 -15.02 -9.51 -13.87
CA GLY A 309 -15.32 -9.31 -15.29
C GLY A 309 -16.80 -9.48 -15.61
N ILE A 310 -17.44 -10.50 -15.06
CA ILE A 310 -18.90 -10.71 -15.20
C ILE A 310 -19.66 -9.53 -14.60
N ARG A 311 -19.25 -9.07 -13.40
CA ARG A 311 -19.84 -7.88 -12.78
C ARG A 311 -19.70 -6.65 -13.68
N TRP A 312 -18.49 -6.38 -14.18
CA TRP A 312 -18.22 -5.24 -15.07
C TRP A 312 -19.10 -5.26 -16.32
N ILE A 313 -19.23 -6.42 -16.97
CA ILE A 313 -20.08 -6.58 -18.16
C ILE A 313 -21.55 -6.31 -17.81
N ARG A 314 -22.05 -6.85 -16.69
CA ARG A 314 -23.44 -6.65 -16.24
C ARG A 314 -23.78 -5.20 -15.94
N HIS A 315 -22.80 -4.38 -15.56
CA HIS A 315 -22.97 -2.95 -15.30
C HIS A 315 -22.62 -2.07 -16.52
N GLY A 316 -22.59 -2.64 -17.73
CA GLY A 316 -22.38 -1.90 -18.97
C GLY A 316 -20.97 -1.32 -19.14
N GLY A 317 -19.97 -1.86 -18.45
CA GLY A 317 -18.59 -1.37 -18.58
C GLY A 317 -18.33 -0.01 -17.92
N ALA A 318 -19.23 0.45 -17.10
CA ALA A 318 -19.06 1.63 -16.27
C ALA A 318 -18.77 1.21 -14.82
N ALA A 319 -17.80 1.87 -14.18
CA ALA A 319 -17.77 1.84 -12.72
C ALA A 319 -19.12 2.36 -12.22
N PRO A 320 -19.81 1.71 -11.27
CA PRO A 320 -21.04 2.26 -10.72
C PRO A 320 -20.75 3.69 -10.28
N ALA A 321 -21.59 4.65 -10.71
CA ALA A 321 -21.41 6.06 -10.41
C ALA A 321 -21.23 6.22 -8.91
N MET A 322 -20.04 6.59 -8.51
CA MET A 322 -19.69 6.83 -7.12
C MET A 322 -20.38 8.12 -6.73
N ARG A 323 -21.42 8.05 -5.92
CA ARG A 323 -21.99 9.25 -5.32
C ARG A 323 -20.93 9.81 -4.36
N PRO A 324 -20.54 11.08 -4.50
CA PRO A 324 -19.73 11.73 -3.48
C PRO A 324 -20.53 11.68 -2.17
N ARG A 325 -20.04 10.98 -1.16
CA ARG A 325 -20.61 11.02 0.20
C ARG A 325 -19.98 12.16 0.99
N TRP A 326 -20.01 13.37 0.42
CA TRP A 326 -19.58 14.59 1.12
C TRP A 326 -20.74 15.59 1.33
N GLU A 327 -21.95 15.16 1.33
CA GLU A 327 -23.08 15.96 1.78
C GLU A 327 -23.60 15.48 3.11
#